data_4c4c81c30a642bb574c0d80b21f6bbf9
#
_entry.id   4c4c81c30a642bb574c0d80b21f6bbf9
#
_cell.length_a   1.000
_cell.length_b   1.000
_cell.length_c   1.000
_cell.angle_alpha   90.00
_cell.angle_beta   90.00
_cell.angle_gamma   90.00
#
_symmetry.space_group_name_H-M   'P 1'
#
loop_
_entity.id
_entity.type
_entity.pdbx_description
1 polymer ?
#
loop_
_entity_poly.entity_id
_entity_poly.type
_entity_poly.pdbx_seq_one_letter_code
_entity_poly.pdbx_strand_id
1 'polypeptide(L)'
;PDGHNHSGNIHVHIVIGSIRTREVERKPYMQKPRDWLEGMKHSSTAQTMRHLRVEVMELCEGAGLYQIDLLNGSKERVSEAEYWVRRRGQLKLDRENAALTVAGQQPKQKKFETVKDILRKQISSVLYRTTSFEEFSDRLMQQYGIAVKESRGQLSYLPAGRTKFIRAKHLGDKFDKAAVLATLQANAERKPKAQFKQDTIGKLIDIQSRMTEG
;
A
#
# COMPACT_ATOMS: atom_id res chain seq x y z
N PRO A 1 -13.29 7.64 -28.07
CA PRO A 1 -12.69 7.18 -26.83
C PRO A 1 -12.09 5.82 -27.08
N ASP A 2 -10.91 5.85 -27.58
CA ASP A 2 -10.08 4.71 -27.85
C ASP A 2 -9.17 4.56 -26.65
N GLY A 3 -9.41 3.58 -25.85
CA GLY A 3 -8.46 3.23 -24.81
C GLY A 3 -7.11 2.96 -25.47
N HIS A 4 -6.27 3.99 -25.56
CA HIS A 4 -4.96 3.97 -26.22
C HIS A 4 -4.05 2.81 -25.79
N ASN A 5 -4.45 2.12 -24.74
CA ASN A 5 -3.77 0.96 -24.17
C ASN A 5 -4.70 -0.26 -24.11
N HIS A 6 -5.76 -0.33 -24.89
CA HIS A 6 -6.81 -1.36 -24.81
C HIS A 6 -7.42 -1.51 -23.39
N SER A 7 -7.32 -0.45 -22.56
CA SER A 7 -7.84 -0.46 -21.19
C SER A 7 -9.33 -0.17 -21.11
N GLY A 8 -9.92 0.36 -22.19
CA GLY A 8 -11.32 0.85 -22.19
C GLY A 8 -11.55 2.10 -21.33
N ASN A 9 -10.51 2.66 -20.72
CA ASN A 9 -10.64 3.84 -19.85
C ASN A 9 -10.72 5.10 -20.69
N ILE A 10 -11.76 5.89 -20.45
CA ILE A 10 -11.87 7.24 -21.00
C ILE A 10 -10.85 8.13 -20.28
N HIS A 11 -10.05 8.87 -21.03
CA HIS A 11 -9.08 9.81 -20.48
C HIS A 11 -8.94 11.05 -21.37
N VAL A 12 -8.54 12.15 -20.75
CA VAL A 12 -8.34 13.44 -21.42
C VAL A 12 -6.90 13.90 -21.20
N HIS A 13 -6.27 14.35 -22.26
CA HIS A 13 -4.97 15.02 -22.19
C HIS A 13 -5.18 16.53 -22.26
N ILE A 14 -4.73 17.25 -21.23
CA ILE A 14 -4.79 18.70 -21.17
C ILE A 14 -3.38 19.26 -21.37
N VAL A 15 -3.20 20.04 -22.42
CA VAL A 15 -1.94 20.76 -22.69
C VAL A 15 -2.13 22.21 -22.28
N ILE A 16 -1.32 22.67 -21.33
CA ILE A 16 -1.36 24.05 -20.83
C ILE A 16 -0.16 24.81 -21.38
N GLY A 17 -0.41 25.92 -22.06
CA GLY A 17 0.65 26.80 -22.51
C GLY A 17 1.50 27.35 -21.37
N SER A 18 2.78 27.58 -21.63
CA SER A 18 3.70 28.08 -20.60
C SER A 18 3.48 29.54 -20.21
N ILE A 19 2.82 30.31 -21.06
CA ILE A 19 2.57 31.75 -20.89
C ILE A 19 1.07 32.00 -20.93
N ARG A 20 0.58 32.83 -20.03
CA ARG A 20 -0.82 33.28 -20.00
C ARG A 20 -1.06 34.29 -21.12
N THR A 21 -2.06 34.02 -21.94
CA THR A 21 -2.39 34.83 -23.13
C THR A 21 -3.41 35.95 -22.84
N ARG A 22 -4.00 35.94 -21.65
CA ARG A 22 -4.93 37.00 -21.19
C ARG A 22 -4.94 37.09 -19.69
N GLU A 23 -5.23 38.26 -19.16
CA GLU A 23 -5.50 38.44 -17.74
C GLU A 23 -6.76 37.70 -17.32
N VAL A 24 -6.75 37.14 -16.09
CA VAL A 24 -7.89 36.46 -15.47
C VAL A 24 -8.06 36.95 -14.05
N GLU A 25 -9.24 36.73 -13.47
CA GLU A 25 -9.46 37.00 -12.07
C GLU A 25 -8.54 36.15 -11.18
N ARG A 26 -7.92 36.79 -10.19
CA ARG A 26 -7.05 36.06 -9.23
C ARG A 26 -7.89 35.09 -8.42
N LYS A 27 -7.50 33.81 -8.45
CA LYS A 27 -8.12 32.75 -7.66
C LYS A 27 -7.27 32.38 -6.43
N PRO A 28 -7.87 31.88 -5.32
CA PRO A 28 -7.15 31.54 -4.08
C PRO A 28 -6.00 30.56 -4.26
N TYR A 29 -6.05 29.68 -5.26
CA TYR A 29 -5.00 28.72 -5.56
C TYR A 29 -3.81 29.31 -6.35
N MET A 30 -3.92 30.55 -6.80
CA MET A 30 -2.83 31.28 -7.49
C MET A 30 -1.89 31.86 -6.44
N GLN A 31 -0.84 31.09 -6.09
CA GLN A 31 0.07 31.45 -5.00
C GLN A 31 1.15 32.45 -5.38
N LYS A 32 1.58 32.46 -6.64
CA LYS A 32 2.63 33.36 -7.09
C LYS A 32 2.10 34.77 -7.32
N PRO A 33 2.88 35.80 -6.94
CA PRO A 33 2.56 37.17 -7.29
C PRO A 33 2.36 37.32 -8.79
N ARG A 34 1.30 38.00 -9.18
CA ARG A 34 1.00 38.32 -10.61
C ARG A 34 0.67 37.10 -11.50
N ASP A 35 0.41 35.90 -10.89
CA ASP A 35 0.11 34.64 -11.62
C ASP A 35 -1.12 34.75 -12.54
N TRP A 36 -1.99 35.74 -12.32
CA TRP A 36 -3.21 36.00 -13.08
C TRP A 36 -3.03 36.98 -14.27
N LEU A 37 -1.89 37.69 -14.35
CA LEU A 37 -1.67 38.70 -15.39
C LEU A 37 -1.25 38.05 -16.71
N GLU A 38 -1.60 38.74 -17.80
CA GLU A 38 -1.15 38.41 -19.14
C GLU A 38 0.39 38.45 -19.24
N GLY A 39 0.97 37.60 -20.08
CA GLY A 39 2.41 37.48 -20.26
C GLY A 39 3.14 36.73 -19.16
N MET A 40 2.48 36.43 -18.05
CA MET A 40 3.11 35.71 -16.93
C MET A 40 3.23 34.21 -17.19
N LYS A 41 4.31 33.63 -16.72
CA LYS A 41 4.56 32.21 -16.85
C LYS A 41 3.57 31.40 -16.00
N HIS A 42 2.90 30.43 -16.60
CA HIS A 42 2.06 29.48 -15.87
C HIS A 42 2.87 28.72 -14.80
N SER A 43 2.29 28.57 -13.63
CA SER A 43 2.90 27.79 -12.53
C SER A 43 1.95 26.71 -12.03
N SER A 44 2.37 25.46 -12.18
CA SER A 44 1.66 24.31 -11.59
C SER A 44 2.13 24.09 -10.15
N THR A 45 1.56 24.84 -9.21
CA THR A 45 1.82 24.62 -7.78
C THR A 45 1.05 23.41 -7.27
N ALA A 46 1.45 22.86 -6.13
CA ALA A 46 0.70 21.77 -5.48
C ALA A 46 -0.77 22.17 -5.22
N GLN A 47 -1.01 23.44 -4.88
CA GLN A 47 -2.34 23.97 -4.61
C GLN A 47 -3.17 24.09 -5.90
N THR A 48 -2.58 24.56 -6.99
CA THR A 48 -3.23 24.57 -8.31
C THR A 48 -3.61 23.17 -8.76
N MET A 49 -2.70 22.20 -8.59
CA MET A 49 -2.97 20.81 -8.95
C MET A 49 -4.02 20.15 -8.06
N ARG A 50 -4.06 20.51 -6.77
CA ARG A 50 -5.13 20.05 -5.87
C ARG A 50 -6.49 20.60 -6.30
N HIS A 51 -6.58 21.91 -6.60
CA HIS A 51 -7.81 22.53 -7.07
C HIS A 51 -8.33 21.88 -8.35
N LEU A 52 -7.46 21.69 -9.34
CA LEU A 52 -7.82 21.00 -10.58
C LEU A 52 -8.40 19.60 -10.32
N ARG A 53 -7.81 18.85 -9.40
CA ARG A 53 -8.34 17.52 -9.04
C ARG A 53 -9.72 17.58 -8.41
N VAL A 54 -9.96 18.56 -7.52
CA VAL A 54 -11.29 18.76 -6.91
C VAL A 54 -12.32 19.04 -8.00
N GLU A 55 -12.06 20.01 -8.88
CA GLU A 55 -13.00 20.37 -9.94
C GLU A 55 -13.28 19.21 -10.91
N VAL A 56 -12.25 18.44 -11.27
CA VAL A 56 -12.45 17.26 -12.11
C VAL A 56 -13.33 16.22 -11.41
N MET A 57 -13.13 16.00 -10.10
CA MET A 57 -13.95 15.06 -9.32
C MET A 57 -15.42 15.53 -9.24
N GLU A 58 -15.66 16.82 -9.00
CA GLU A 58 -17.01 17.40 -8.96
C GLU A 58 -17.72 17.30 -10.31
N LEU A 59 -17.01 17.58 -11.42
CA LEU A 59 -17.55 17.42 -12.77
C LEU A 59 -17.90 15.96 -13.09
N CYS A 60 -17.04 15.01 -12.71
CA CYS A 60 -17.31 13.59 -12.91
C CYS A 60 -18.50 13.11 -12.08
N GLU A 61 -18.61 13.55 -10.82
CA GLU A 61 -19.73 13.23 -9.94
C GLU A 61 -21.04 13.78 -10.50
N GLY A 62 -21.04 15.06 -10.92
CA GLY A 62 -22.22 15.69 -11.57
C GLY A 62 -22.64 15.01 -12.87
N ALA A 63 -21.70 14.39 -13.59
CA ALA A 63 -21.99 13.61 -14.79
C ALA A 63 -22.30 12.13 -14.53
N GLY A 64 -22.32 11.68 -13.26
CA GLY A 64 -22.56 10.29 -12.89
C GLY A 64 -21.46 9.32 -13.34
N LEU A 65 -20.23 9.84 -13.55
CA LEU A 65 -19.09 9.01 -13.97
C LEU A 65 -18.38 8.40 -12.76
N TYR A 66 -18.01 7.11 -12.88
CA TYR A 66 -17.16 6.49 -11.89
C TYR A 66 -15.76 7.12 -11.89
N GLN A 67 -15.27 7.44 -10.71
CA GLN A 67 -13.93 7.98 -10.54
C GLN A 67 -13.25 7.43 -9.29
N ILE A 68 -11.94 7.48 -9.28
CA ILE A 68 -11.10 7.22 -8.11
C ILE A 68 -10.90 8.51 -7.32
N ASP A 69 -10.67 8.41 -6.01
CA ASP A 69 -10.29 9.55 -5.19
C ASP A 69 -8.90 10.07 -5.59
N LEU A 70 -8.86 11.24 -6.24
CA LEU A 70 -7.63 11.89 -6.71
C LEU A 70 -6.94 12.72 -5.62
N LEU A 71 -7.63 12.98 -4.49
CA LEU A 71 -7.13 13.81 -3.40
C LEU A 71 -6.41 12.99 -2.34
N ASN A 72 -6.95 11.83 -2.01
CA ASN A 72 -6.39 10.92 -1.04
C ASN A 72 -5.70 9.79 -1.78
N GLY A 73 -4.43 9.58 -1.48
CA GLY A 73 -3.68 8.48 -2.07
C GLY A 73 -4.22 7.11 -1.62
N SER A 74 -3.90 6.06 -2.37
CA SER A 74 -4.19 4.69 -1.95
C SER A 74 -3.54 4.38 -0.59
N LYS A 75 -4.27 3.65 0.27
CA LYS A 75 -3.73 3.11 1.54
C LYS A 75 -2.55 2.16 1.30
N GLU A 76 -2.49 1.54 0.13
CA GLU A 76 -1.36 0.73 -0.30
C GLU A 76 -0.56 1.50 -1.36
N ARG A 77 0.65 1.90 -0.99
CA ARG A 77 1.51 2.68 -1.90
C ARG A 77 2.18 1.75 -2.91
N VAL A 78 1.59 1.69 -4.10
CA VAL A 78 2.22 1.08 -5.27
C VAL A 78 2.78 2.21 -6.13
N SER A 79 4.10 2.28 -6.26
CA SER A 79 4.73 3.26 -7.16
C SER A 79 4.52 2.87 -8.61
N GLU A 80 4.56 3.85 -9.52
CA GLU A 80 4.48 3.60 -10.96
C GLU A 80 5.53 2.59 -11.42
N ALA A 81 6.76 2.73 -10.94
CA ALA A 81 7.83 1.76 -11.24
C ALA A 81 7.46 0.34 -10.80
N GLU A 82 6.84 0.17 -9.64
CA GLU A 82 6.38 -1.13 -9.13
C GLU A 82 5.22 -1.70 -9.98
N TYR A 83 4.29 -0.84 -10.40
CA TYR A 83 3.22 -1.22 -11.32
C TYR A 83 3.77 -1.77 -12.63
N TRP A 84 4.73 -1.08 -13.25
CA TRP A 84 5.34 -1.53 -14.50
C TRP A 84 6.18 -2.81 -14.34
N VAL A 85 6.88 -2.98 -13.21
CA VAL A 85 7.57 -4.25 -12.90
C VAL A 85 6.57 -5.39 -12.79
N ARG A 86 5.47 -5.19 -12.07
CA ARG A 86 4.40 -6.20 -11.94
C ARG A 86 3.80 -6.56 -13.28
N ARG A 87 3.47 -5.56 -14.11
CA ARG A 87 2.88 -5.78 -15.43
C ARG A 87 3.81 -6.54 -16.36
N ARG A 88 5.08 -6.13 -16.44
CA ARG A 88 6.07 -6.85 -17.26
C ARG A 88 6.33 -8.27 -16.76
N GLY A 89 6.41 -8.44 -15.45
CA GLY A 89 6.56 -9.76 -14.83
C GLY A 89 5.38 -10.67 -15.11
N GLN A 90 4.15 -10.16 -15.04
CA GLN A 90 2.95 -10.93 -15.37
C GLN A 90 2.94 -11.35 -16.84
N LEU A 91 3.22 -10.43 -17.76
CA LEU A 91 3.27 -10.76 -19.20
C LEU A 91 4.33 -11.84 -19.52
N LYS A 92 5.47 -11.81 -18.84
CA LYS A 92 6.50 -12.84 -18.98
C LYS A 92 6.02 -14.18 -18.45
N LEU A 93 5.42 -14.19 -17.27
CA LEU A 93 4.85 -15.38 -16.63
C LEU A 93 3.73 -16.01 -17.50
N ASP A 94 2.85 -15.19 -18.06
CA ASP A 94 1.76 -15.65 -18.93
C ASP A 94 2.29 -16.32 -20.20
N ARG A 95 3.35 -15.76 -20.81
CA ARG A 95 4.03 -16.37 -21.97
C ARG A 95 4.68 -17.71 -21.60
N GLU A 96 5.37 -17.77 -20.46
CA GLU A 96 5.98 -19.00 -19.96
C GLU A 96 4.94 -20.07 -19.67
N ASN A 97 3.81 -19.71 -19.03
CA ASN A 97 2.72 -20.61 -18.74
C ASN A 97 2.03 -21.11 -20.02
N ALA A 98 1.84 -20.24 -21.02
CA ALA A 98 1.29 -20.64 -22.32
C ALA A 98 2.20 -21.66 -23.03
N ALA A 99 3.53 -21.43 -23.02
CA ALA A 99 4.49 -22.36 -23.58
C ALA A 99 4.48 -23.72 -22.86
N LEU A 100 4.39 -23.74 -21.53
CA LEU A 100 4.26 -24.96 -20.73
C LEU A 100 2.98 -25.72 -21.05
N THR A 101 1.86 -25.01 -21.19
CA THR A 101 0.56 -25.62 -21.54
C THR A 101 0.61 -26.28 -22.92
N VAL A 102 1.23 -25.62 -23.92
CA VAL A 102 1.43 -26.20 -25.26
C VAL A 102 2.31 -27.46 -25.20
N ALA A 103 3.30 -27.48 -24.29
CA ALA A 103 4.17 -28.64 -24.07
C ALA A 103 3.53 -29.75 -23.19
N GLY A 104 2.24 -29.62 -22.83
CA GLY A 104 1.55 -30.59 -21.97
C GLY A 104 2.00 -30.55 -20.49
N GLN A 105 2.70 -29.51 -20.07
CA GLN A 105 3.17 -29.32 -18.70
C GLN A 105 2.24 -28.37 -17.93
N GLN A 106 2.19 -28.54 -16.61
CA GLN A 106 1.37 -27.67 -15.77
C GLN A 106 2.00 -26.27 -15.61
N PRO A 107 1.19 -25.18 -15.68
CA PRO A 107 1.64 -23.83 -15.40
C PRO A 107 2.21 -23.71 -13.99
N LYS A 108 3.28 -22.93 -13.82
CA LYS A 108 3.96 -22.74 -12.52
C LYS A 108 3.03 -22.02 -11.52
N GLN A 109 2.80 -20.75 -11.72
CA GLN A 109 1.94 -19.91 -10.88
C GLN A 109 1.10 -18.99 -11.76
N LYS A 110 -0.09 -18.58 -11.27
CA LYS A 110 -1.00 -17.71 -12.04
C LYS A 110 -0.68 -16.23 -11.94
N LYS A 111 -0.07 -15.79 -10.83
CA LYS A 111 0.15 -14.38 -10.53
C LYS A 111 1.61 -14.09 -10.24
N PHE A 112 2.16 -13.11 -10.95
CA PHE A 112 3.49 -12.59 -10.66
C PHE A 112 3.47 -11.70 -9.43
N GLU A 113 4.39 -11.95 -8.48
CA GLU A 113 4.55 -11.15 -7.28
C GLU A 113 5.91 -10.44 -7.28
N THR A 114 5.89 -9.14 -7.02
CA THR A 114 7.13 -8.37 -6.85
C THR A 114 7.76 -8.68 -5.50
N VAL A 115 9.04 -8.38 -5.34
CA VAL A 115 9.72 -8.50 -4.03
C VAL A 115 9.01 -7.72 -2.94
N LYS A 116 8.44 -6.55 -3.27
CA LYS A 116 7.67 -5.76 -2.30
C LYS A 116 6.34 -6.43 -1.95
N ASP A 117 5.67 -7.09 -2.90
CA ASP A 117 4.44 -7.83 -2.62
C ASP A 117 4.70 -8.97 -1.63
N ILE A 118 5.76 -9.74 -1.90
CA ILE A 118 6.19 -10.84 -1.01
C ILE A 118 6.55 -10.29 0.36
N LEU A 119 7.33 -9.21 0.41
CA LEU A 119 7.74 -8.58 1.66
C LEU A 119 6.54 -8.07 2.48
N ARG A 120 5.56 -7.41 1.84
CA ARG A 120 4.32 -6.98 2.51
C ARG A 120 3.55 -8.15 3.12
N LYS A 121 3.43 -9.27 2.40
CA LYS A 121 2.76 -10.48 2.89
C LYS A 121 3.50 -11.08 4.09
N GLN A 122 4.82 -11.21 3.99
CA GLN A 122 5.65 -11.78 5.05
C GLN A 122 5.62 -10.93 6.32
N ILE A 123 5.78 -9.61 6.19
CA ILE A 123 5.68 -8.68 7.32
C ILE A 123 4.29 -8.78 7.96
N SER A 124 3.22 -8.73 7.16
CA SER A 124 1.84 -8.82 7.68
C SER A 124 1.59 -10.12 8.41
N SER A 125 2.07 -11.26 7.89
CA SER A 125 1.87 -12.57 8.50
C SER A 125 2.50 -12.71 9.90
N VAL A 126 3.66 -12.07 10.10
CA VAL A 126 4.33 -12.04 11.41
C VAL A 126 3.70 -11.00 12.33
N LEU A 127 3.40 -9.80 11.80
CA LEU A 127 2.86 -8.68 12.57
C LEU A 127 1.56 -9.05 13.30
N TYR A 128 0.66 -9.78 12.64
CA TYR A 128 -0.61 -10.19 13.26
C TYR A 128 -0.47 -11.28 14.34
N ARG A 129 0.71 -11.90 14.48
CA ARG A 129 0.96 -13.00 15.43
C ARG A 129 1.91 -12.62 16.56
N THR A 130 2.42 -11.40 16.58
CA THR A 130 3.40 -10.90 17.53
C THR A 130 2.79 -9.80 18.42
N THR A 131 3.37 -9.61 19.60
CA THR A 131 2.88 -8.68 20.62
C THR A 131 3.92 -7.66 21.06
N SER A 132 5.20 -7.90 20.74
CA SER A 132 6.29 -6.97 20.99
C SER A 132 7.13 -6.73 19.73
N PHE A 133 7.85 -5.61 19.70
CA PHE A 133 8.69 -5.27 18.56
C PHE A 133 9.90 -6.22 18.44
N GLU A 134 10.45 -6.65 19.56
CA GLU A 134 11.54 -7.65 19.59
C GLU A 134 11.09 -8.97 19.00
N GLU A 135 9.96 -9.50 19.50
CA GLU A 135 9.36 -10.73 18.97
C GLU A 135 9.08 -10.63 17.48
N PHE A 136 8.57 -9.48 17.02
CA PHE A 136 8.30 -9.20 15.61
C PHE A 136 9.58 -9.24 14.76
N SER A 137 10.62 -8.55 15.20
CA SER A 137 11.92 -8.51 14.51
C SER A 137 12.57 -9.89 14.43
N ASP A 138 12.61 -10.61 15.55
CA ASP A 138 13.20 -11.95 15.66
C ASP A 138 12.47 -12.97 14.77
N ARG A 139 11.15 -12.97 14.81
CA ARG A 139 10.35 -13.87 13.96
C ARG A 139 10.50 -13.57 12.47
N LEU A 140 10.59 -12.29 12.07
CA LEU A 140 10.88 -11.93 10.69
C LEU A 140 12.23 -12.46 10.23
N MET A 141 13.25 -12.36 11.08
CA MET A 141 14.57 -12.90 10.80
C MET A 141 14.54 -14.43 10.72
N GLN A 142 13.95 -15.10 11.71
CA GLN A 142 13.94 -16.57 11.79
C GLN A 142 13.11 -17.23 10.68
N GLN A 143 11.92 -16.67 10.37
CA GLN A 143 11.01 -17.30 9.41
C GLN A 143 11.33 -16.96 7.96
N TYR A 144 11.81 -15.74 7.70
CA TYR A 144 11.96 -15.22 6.34
C TYR A 144 13.33 -14.62 6.03
N GLY A 145 14.26 -14.57 6.99
CA GLY A 145 15.56 -13.93 6.83
C GLY A 145 15.46 -12.41 6.58
N ILE A 146 14.42 -11.77 7.09
CA ILE A 146 14.18 -10.33 6.92
C ILE A 146 14.76 -9.59 8.13
N ALA A 147 15.78 -8.76 7.90
CA ALA A 147 16.30 -7.87 8.94
C ALA A 147 15.47 -6.57 9.00
N VAL A 148 15.15 -6.15 10.22
CA VAL A 148 14.47 -4.88 10.49
C VAL A 148 15.45 -3.88 11.06
N LYS A 149 15.46 -2.66 10.54
CA LYS A 149 16.30 -1.56 11.02
C LYS A 149 15.45 -0.34 11.28
N GLU A 150 15.62 0.26 12.44
CA GLU A 150 15.10 1.59 12.74
C GLU A 150 16.20 2.64 12.52
N SER A 151 15.85 3.72 11.86
CA SER A 151 16.72 4.88 11.68
C SER A 151 15.87 6.15 11.62
N ARG A 152 16.19 7.14 12.46
CA ARG A 152 15.48 8.43 12.53
C ARG A 152 13.96 8.27 12.69
N GLY A 153 13.52 7.33 13.54
CA GLY A 153 12.11 7.05 13.76
C GLY A 153 11.37 6.32 12.62
N GLN A 154 12.09 5.87 11.60
CA GLN A 154 11.52 5.15 10.45
C GLN A 154 12.03 3.71 10.38
N LEU A 155 11.13 2.79 10.06
CA LEU A 155 11.49 1.39 9.82
C LEU A 155 11.96 1.17 8.37
N SER A 156 12.89 0.24 8.24
CA SER A 156 13.38 -0.27 6.97
C SER A 156 13.58 -1.78 7.08
N TYR A 157 13.28 -2.50 6.01
CA TYR A 157 13.30 -3.95 5.95
C TYR A 157 14.29 -4.42 4.88
N LEU A 158 15.13 -5.38 5.23
CA LEU A 158 16.08 -6.02 4.30
C LEU A 158 15.59 -7.43 3.99
N PRO A 159 15.01 -7.68 2.80
CA PRO A 159 14.62 -9.03 2.40
C PRO A 159 15.82 -9.96 2.24
N ALA A 160 15.61 -11.25 2.47
CA ALA A 160 16.62 -12.28 2.22
C ALA A 160 17.19 -12.18 0.79
N GLY A 161 18.50 -12.35 0.65
CA GLY A 161 19.19 -12.28 -0.64
C GLY A 161 19.35 -10.88 -1.23
N ARG A 162 19.00 -9.81 -0.47
CA ARG A 162 19.21 -8.43 -0.90
C ARG A 162 20.24 -7.71 -0.05
N THR A 163 20.89 -6.71 -0.64
CA THR A 163 21.89 -5.87 0.03
C THR A 163 21.35 -4.49 0.43
N LYS A 164 20.17 -4.09 -0.08
CA LYS A 164 19.61 -2.77 0.16
C LYS A 164 18.30 -2.85 0.94
N PHE A 165 18.21 -2.06 2.00
CA PHE A 165 16.98 -1.90 2.79
C PHE A 165 15.88 -1.21 1.99
N ILE A 166 14.66 -1.66 2.16
CA ILE A 166 13.43 -1.04 1.64
C ILE A 166 12.77 -0.29 2.79
N ARG A 167 12.61 1.03 2.66
CA ARG A 167 11.95 1.85 3.68
C ARG A 167 10.46 1.51 3.77
N ALA A 168 9.91 1.51 4.98
CA ALA A 168 8.50 1.25 5.26
C ALA A 168 7.56 2.11 4.39
N LYS A 169 7.85 3.39 4.21
CA LYS A 169 7.08 4.31 3.36
C LYS A 169 6.89 3.86 1.91
N HIS A 170 7.76 2.99 1.39
CA HIS A 170 7.64 2.42 0.04
C HIS A 170 6.82 1.13 0.00
N LEU A 171 6.44 0.61 1.17
CA LEU A 171 5.57 -0.57 1.30
C LEU A 171 4.12 -0.16 1.57
N GLY A 172 3.90 0.95 2.26
CA GLY A 172 2.60 1.49 2.63
C GLY A 172 2.53 1.88 4.10
N ASP A 173 1.52 2.66 4.45
CA ASP A 173 1.41 3.29 5.78
C ASP A 173 1.27 2.26 6.92
N LYS A 174 0.71 1.08 6.67
CA LYS A 174 0.60 -0.01 7.69
C LYS A 174 1.96 -0.60 8.11
N PHE A 175 3.03 -0.32 7.38
CA PHE A 175 4.38 -0.83 7.68
C PHE A 175 5.26 0.22 8.35
N ASP A 176 4.76 1.43 8.53
CA ASP A 176 5.44 2.50 9.27
C ASP A 176 5.50 2.18 10.76
N LYS A 177 6.49 2.73 11.46
CA LYS A 177 6.75 2.44 12.89
C LYS A 177 5.49 2.60 13.75
N ALA A 178 4.76 3.71 13.58
CA ALA A 178 3.57 3.99 14.37
C ALA A 178 2.48 2.93 14.17
N ALA A 179 2.21 2.54 12.92
CA ALA A 179 1.20 1.54 12.59
C ALA A 179 1.60 0.13 13.08
N VAL A 180 2.88 -0.22 12.96
CA VAL A 180 3.42 -1.49 13.48
C VAL A 180 3.26 -1.55 14.99
N LEU A 181 3.70 -0.53 15.74
CA LEU A 181 3.59 -0.49 17.20
C LEU A 181 2.13 -0.53 17.66
N ALA A 182 1.24 0.23 17.02
CA ALA A 182 -0.20 0.19 17.32
C ALA A 182 -0.81 -1.21 17.12
N THR A 183 -0.39 -1.91 16.06
CA THR A 183 -0.87 -3.28 15.80
C THR A 183 -0.35 -4.26 16.86
N LEU A 184 0.92 -4.16 17.24
CA LEU A 184 1.52 -5.00 18.27
C LEU A 184 0.84 -4.78 19.63
N GLN A 185 0.57 -3.53 20.00
CA GLN A 185 -0.15 -3.20 21.21
C GLN A 185 -1.59 -3.78 21.20
N ALA A 186 -2.32 -3.61 20.10
CA ALA A 186 -3.65 -4.20 19.97
C ALA A 186 -3.64 -5.74 20.05
N ASN A 187 -2.58 -6.39 19.55
CA ASN A 187 -2.40 -7.84 19.67
C ASN A 187 -2.12 -8.24 21.14
N ALA A 188 -1.30 -7.48 21.87
CA ALA A 188 -1.03 -7.73 23.27
C ALA A 188 -2.30 -7.63 24.14
N GLU A 189 -3.15 -6.66 23.87
CA GLU A 189 -4.43 -6.47 24.57
C GLU A 189 -5.44 -7.59 24.27
N ARG A 190 -5.37 -8.24 23.10
CA ARG A 190 -6.23 -9.38 22.72
C ARG A 190 -5.86 -10.71 23.38
N LYS A 191 -4.58 -10.95 23.70
CA LYS A 191 -4.10 -12.20 24.29
C LYS A 191 -4.69 -12.56 25.66
N PRO A 192 -4.94 -11.65 26.61
CA PRO A 192 -5.44 -12.01 27.93
C PRO A 192 -6.76 -12.78 27.96
N LYS A 193 -7.66 -12.56 26.98
CA LYS A 193 -8.96 -13.25 26.93
C LYS A 193 -8.87 -14.76 26.63
N ALA A 194 -7.85 -15.21 25.91
CA ALA A 194 -7.68 -16.64 25.60
C ALA A 194 -7.10 -17.41 26.79
N GLN A 195 -6.19 -16.79 27.54
CA GLN A 195 -5.61 -17.39 28.76
C GLN A 195 -6.65 -17.54 29.88
N PHE A 196 -7.53 -16.53 30.04
CA PHE A 196 -8.60 -16.57 31.03
C PHE A 196 -9.61 -17.71 30.77
N LYS A 197 -9.91 -18.03 29.53
CA LYS A 197 -10.78 -19.16 29.18
C LYS A 197 -10.14 -20.52 29.48
N GLN A 198 -8.84 -20.68 29.26
CA GLN A 198 -8.11 -21.90 29.55
C GLN A 198 -8.01 -22.14 31.07
N ASP A 199 -7.70 -21.08 31.85
CA ASP A 199 -7.62 -21.17 33.31
C ASP A 199 -9.01 -21.45 33.94
N THR A 200 -10.08 -20.96 33.36
CA THR A 200 -11.45 -21.20 33.83
C THR A 200 -11.90 -22.62 33.51
N ILE A 201 -11.55 -23.14 32.32
CA ILE A 201 -11.83 -24.55 31.96
C ILE A 201 -11.03 -25.50 32.82
N GLY A 202 -9.75 -25.22 33.09
CA GLY A 202 -8.92 -25.99 33.99
C GLY A 202 -9.49 -26.08 35.42
N LYS A 203 -9.95 -24.96 35.97
CA LYS A 203 -10.61 -24.91 37.28
C LYS A 203 -11.94 -25.65 37.32
N LEU A 204 -12.73 -25.61 36.25
CA LEU A 204 -14.00 -26.35 36.15
C LEU A 204 -13.77 -27.86 36.11
N ILE A 205 -12.74 -28.34 35.42
CA ILE A 205 -12.36 -29.76 35.36
C ILE A 205 -11.90 -30.24 36.74
N ASP A 206 -11.11 -29.42 37.45
CA ASP A 206 -10.60 -29.75 38.80
C ASP A 206 -11.71 -29.82 39.86
N ILE A 207 -12.75 -28.96 39.73
CA ILE A 207 -13.95 -29.04 40.59
C ILE A 207 -14.77 -30.28 40.27
N GLN A 208 -14.91 -30.64 39.01
CA GLN A 208 -15.67 -31.83 38.61
C GLN A 208 -15.01 -33.15 39.04
N SER A 209 -13.67 -33.24 38.98
CA SER A 209 -12.92 -34.40 39.48
C SER A 209 -13.05 -34.55 41.00
N ARG A 210 -13.04 -33.47 41.78
CA ARG A 210 -13.25 -33.52 43.25
C ARG A 210 -14.67 -33.89 43.66
N MET A 211 -15.67 -33.67 42.81
CA MET A 211 -17.06 -34.09 43.10
C MET A 211 -17.33 -35.57 42.74
N THR A 212 -16.46 -36.22 41.98
CA THR A 212 -16.59 -37.64 41.63
C THR A 212 -15.79 -38.58 42.53
N GLU A 213 -14.93 -38.07 43.42
CA GLU A 213 -14.14 -38.82 44.40
C GLU A 213 -14.74 -38.80 45.83
N GLY A 214 -15.92 -38.21 46.05
CA GLY A 214 -16.68 -38.20 47.29
C GLY A 214 -17.96 -38.99 47.18
#